data_58e961969311873768d3436867ebca2d
#
_entry.id   58e961969311873768d3436867ebca2d
#
_cell.length_a   1.000
_cell.length_b   1.000
_cell.length_c   1.000
_cell.angle_alpha   90.00
_cell.angle_beta   90.00
_cell.angle_gamma   90.00
#
_symmetry.space_group_name_H-M   'P 1'
#
loop_
_entity.id
_entity.type
_entity.pdbx_description
1 polymer ?
#
loop_
_entity_poly.entity_id
_entity_poly.type
_entity_poly.pdbx_seq_one_letter_code
_entity_poly.pdbx_strand_id
1 'polypeptide(L)'
;MRITTTLITSSALLLAACGQAPEPATDVTTQAPPAAVEQAPAPSRFDIYASVQLKPDLSKLSDHQREMISLLIDAAKITEDIFWQQVWGDRDSLLAGIEDPKARRFAEINYGPWDRLANDQPFLEPYGPRPAGARFYPEDMSKEEFEAWEQEGKDGLYSLVRRDENGQLQLVPYSQAFAEQIDQISALLRQASGLAEDPEFARYLDLRATALLTDDYQASDMAWMDMKNNPIELVIGPIETYQDGLYGYRSAFETFVLLKDMAWSERLARFAQFMPDLQRGLPVDAEYKEEMPGTDADLNAYDVVFVAGDANSGSKTIAINLPNDEEVQLSKGTRRLQLKNAMLAKFNQILVPIADELIAGDQRQHITFDSFFGNTMFHEVAHGLGIKNVLDGNGTVRQALKEHASALEEGKADILGLYMVQKLRDLGEISEGELMDDYVTFMAGIFRSVRFGASSAHGRANMIRFNFFSEAGAFSRDEATGKYRVDVPVFEQAVESLSRDILMLQGDGDYDAVAAFVAQYGNVGEQLQADLDRLAAAAIPVDIVYQQGKEVLGL
;
A
#
# COMPACT_ATOMS: atom_id res chain seq x y z
N MET A 1 42.40 -14.15 34.98
CA MET A 1 43.33 -14.77 34.03
C MET A 1 43.60 -13.77 32.93
N ARG A 2 44.81 -13.23 32.89
CA ARG A 2 45.21 -12.14 31.96
C ARG A 2 45.38 -12.72 30.56
N ILE A 3 44.88 -12.07 29.51
CA ILE A 3 45.19 -12.37 28.12
C ILE A 3 45.86 -11.14 27.50
N THR A 4 47.05 -11.42 27.00
CA THR A 4 48.07 -10.49 26.49
C THR A 4 47.76 -10.11 25.02
N THR A 5 47.88 -8.84 24.71
CA THR A 5 47.80 -8.26 23.37
C THR A 5 49.17 -8.37 22.68
N THR A 6 49.22 -8.88 21.46
CA THR A 6 50.43 -8.89 20.63
C THR A 6 50.25 -7.94 19.43
N LEU A 7 51.07 -6.90 19.39
CA LEU A 7 51.27 -6.03 18.23
C LEU A 7 52.24 -6.71 17.25
N ILE A 8 51.91 -6.65 15.96
CA ILE A 8 52.83 -6.98 14.85
C ILE A 8 53.07 -5.73 14.04
N THR A 9 54.32 -5.28 14.05
CA THR A 9 54.85 -4.22 13.21
C THR A 9 55.41 -4.81 11.93
N SER A 10 55.06 -4.27 10.76
CA SER A 10 55.67 -4.64 9.47
C SER A 10 56.52 -3.48 8.94
N SER A 11 57.78 -3.81 8.73
CA SER A 11 58.82 -2.91 8.22
C SER A 11 58.77 -2.77 6.69
N ALA A 12 59.01 -1.58 6.21
CA ALA A 12 59.24 -1.25 4.80
C ALA A 12 60.67 -1.58 4.37
N LEU A 13 60.84 -2.21 3.23
CA LEU A 13 62.13 -2.31 2.51
C LEU A 13 62.09 -1.41 1.27
N LEU A 14 63.00 -0.44 1.24
CA LEU A 14 63.41 0.33 0.07
C LEU A 14 64.43 -0.47 -0.75
N LEU A 15 64.21 -0.62 -2.06
CA LEU A 15 65.24 -1.01 -3.01
C LEU A 15 65.35 0.06 -4.12
N ALA A 16 66.51 0.67 -4.16
CA ALA A 16 66.91 1.60 -5.21
C ALA A 16 67.47 0.84 -6.41
N ALA A 17 67.12 1.21 -7.63
CA ALA A 17 67.83 0.84 -8.84
C ALA A 17 67.93 2.04 -9.80
N CYS A 18 69.16 2.25 -10.26
CA CYS A 18 69.61 3.37 -11.10
C CYS A 18 69.17 3.22 -12.56
N GLY A 19 68.77 4.34 -13.15
CA GLY A 19 69.24 5.02 -14.32
C GLY A 19 69.11 4.44 -15.70
N GLN A 20 68.35 5.19 -16.51
CA GLN A 20 68.71 5.58 -17.90
C GLN A 20 67.77 6.73 -18.34
N ALA A 21 68.35 7.76 -18.98
CA ALA A 21 67.62 8.93 -19.45
C ALA A 21 66.80 8.59 -20.71
N PRO A 22 65.60 9.15 -20.88
CA PRO A 22 64.82 8.98 -22.09
C PRO A 22 65.10 10.10 -23.11
N GLU A 23 65.04 9.72 -24.39
CA GLU A 23 65.01 10.63 -25.56
C GLU A 23 63.72 11.47 -25.61
N PRO A 24 63.72 12.60 -26.34
CA PRO A 24 62.56 13.53 -26.32
C PRO A 24 61.36 12.98 -27.09
N ALA A 25 60.24 12.95 -26.40
CA ALA A 25 58.94 12.54 -26.92
C ALA A 25 58.35 13.65 -27.82
N THR A 26 57.82 13.23 -28.97
CA THR A 26 57.02 14.00 -29.92
C THR A 26 55.71 14.52 -29.27
N ASP A 27 55.37 15.74 -29.66
CA ASP A 27 54.12 16.46 -29.29
C ASP A 27 52.88 15.59 -29.42
N VAL A 28 52.28 15.25 -28.27
CA VAL A 28 50.94 14.70 -28.19
C VAL A 28 50.01 15.85 -27.79
N THR A 29 49.19 16.28 -28.74
CA THR A 29 48.11 17.22 -28.51
C THR A 29 47.18 16.67 -27.41
N THR A 30 47.26 17.25 -26.22
CA THR A 30 46.33 17.02 -25.12
C THR A 30 44.92 17.47 -25.51
N GLN A 31 44.04 16.52 -25.88
CA GLN A 31 42.61 16.78 -25.89
C GLN A 31 42.19 17.12 -24.46
N ALA A 32 41.53 18.26 -24.28
CA ALA A 32 40.89 18.61 -23.03
C ALA A 32 39.90 17.52 -22.62
N PRO A 33 39.82 17.14 -21.32
CA PRO A 33 38.82 16.19 -20.86
C PRO A 33 37.42 16.71 -21.20
N PRO A 34 36.48 15.84 -21.60
CA PRO A 34 35.09 16.26 -21.84
C PRO A 34 34.58 17.00 -20.60
N ALA A 35 33.91 18.12 -20.84
CA ALA A 35 33.27 18.91 -19.78
C ALA A 35 32.44 17.98 -18.93
N ALA A 36 32.64 18.01 -17.61
CA ALA A 36 31.82 17.27 -16.67
C ALA A 36 30.37 17.67 -16.94
N VAL A 37 29.54 16.69 -17.30
CA VAL A 37 28.09 16.88 -17.37
C VAL A 37 27.69 17.26 -15.95
N GLU A 38 27.26 18.49 -15.77
CA GLU A 38 26.72 18.96 -14.49
C GLU A 38 25.53 18.09 -14.16
N GLN A 39 25.71 17.14 -13.24
CA GLN A 39 24.60 16.31 -12.76
C GLN A 39 23.58 17.25 -12.13
N ALA A 40 22.35 17.19 -12.61
CA ALA A 40 21.25 17.89 -11.98
C ALA A 40 21.25 17.55 -10.46
N PRO A 41 21.02 18.55 -9.60
CA PRO A 41 20.97 18.29 -8.16
C PRO A 41 19.93 17.23 -7.88
N ALA A 42 20.23 16.29 -6.97
CA ALA A 42 19.29 15.27 -6.54
C ALA A 42 17.95 15.95 -6.12
N PRO A 43 16.78 15.39 -6.50
CA PRO A 43 15.51 15.99 -6.17
C PRO A 43 15.38 16.16 -4.67
N SER A 44 14.84 17.31 -4.25
CA SER A 44 14.56 17.57 -2.84
C SER A 44 13.56 16.54 -2.31
N ARG A 45 13.75 16.07 -1.08
CA ARG A 45 12.78 15.18 -0.41
C ARG A 45 11.36 15.75 -0.39
N PHE A 46 11.21 17.05 -0.46
CA PHE A 46 9.90 17.73 -0.52
C PHE A 46 9.19 17.63 -1.88
N ASP A 47 9.89 17.19 -2.92
CA ASP A 47 9.37 17.09 -4.29
C ASP A 47 9.03 15.64 -4.72
N ILE A 48 8.89 14.71 -3.77
CA ILE A 48 8.63 13.28 -4.04
C ILE A 48 7.19 12.97 -4.45
N TYR A 49 6.25 13.89 -4.26
CA TYR A 49 4.84 13.68 -4.55
C TYR A 49 4.40 14.35 -5.85
N ALA A 50 3.73 13.59 -6.73
CA ALA A 50 3.02 14.16 -7.87
C ALA A 50 1.63 14.63 -7.45
N SER A 51 1.25 15.86 -7.83
CA SER A 51 -0.11 16.37 -7.59
C SER A 51 -1.06 15.89 -8.67
N VAL A 52 -2.19 15.28 -8.29
CA VAL A 52 -3.22 14.80 -9.21
C VAL A 52 -4.60 15.32 -8.79
N GLN A 53 -5.45 15.65 -9.76
CA GLN A 53 -6.82 16.06 -9.49
C GLN A 53 -7.71 14.83 -9.35
N LEU A 54 -8.47 14.75 -8.24
CA LEU A 54 -9.56 13.79 -8.09
C LEU A 54 -10.82 14.37 -8.74
N LYS A 55 -11.10 13.94 -9.96
CA LYS A 55 -12.23 14.40 -10.74
C LYS A 55 -12.99 13.22 -11.35
N PRO A 56 -13.70 12.41 -10.53
CA PRO A 56 -14.55 11.35 -11.03
C PRO A 56 -15.72 11.92 -11.85
N ASP A 57 -16.33 11.08 -12.67
CA ASP A 57 -17.47 11.48 -13.49
C ASP A 57 -18.75 11.53 -12.65
N LEU A 58 -19.22 12.74 -12.35
CA LEU A 58 -20.48 12.98 -11.63
C LEU A 58 -21.70 13.14 -12.57
N SER A 59 -21.52 12.98 -13.89
CA SER A 59 -22.59 13.28 -14.88
C SER A 59 -23.84 12.41 -14.75
N LYS A 60 -23.65 11.19 -14.21
CA LYS A 60 -24.75 10.22 -14.01
C LYS A 60 -25.50 10.39 -12.70
N LEU A 61 -25.04 11.27 -11.81
CA LEU A 61 -25.66 11.51 -10.51
C LEU A 61 -26.82 12.50 -10.63
N SER A 62 -27.87 12.26 -9.84
CA SER A 62 -28.97 13.21 -9.66
C SER A 62 -28.50 14.47 -8.89
N ASP A 63 -29.33 15.51 -8.89
CA ASP A 63 -29.04 16.72 -8.13
C ASP A 63 -29.00 16.44 -6.61
N HIS A 64 -29.87 15.56 -6.10
CA HIS A 64 -29.85 15.12 -4.70
C HIS A 64 -28.56 14.37 -4.36
N GLN A 65 -28.09 13.49 -5.22
CA GLN A 65 -26.84 12.76 -5.02
C GLN A 65 -25.62 13.69 -5.01
N ARG A 66 -25.60 14.73 -5.87
CA ARG A 66 -24.53 15.74 -5.88
C ARG A 66 -24.55 16.59 -4.61
N GLU A 67 -25.75 17.02 -4.16
CA GLU A 67 -25.91 17.72 -2.89
C GLU A 67 -25.46 16.85 -1.72
N MET A 68 -25.83 15.58 -1.69
CA MET A 68 -25.39 14.61 -0.70
C MET A 68 -23.86 14.48 -0.67
N ILE A 69 -23.19 14.32 -1.82
CA ILE A 69 -21.71 14.30 -1.89
C ILE A 69 -21.12 15.58 -1.30
N SER A 70 -21.73 16.73 -1.56
CA SER A 70 -21.27 18.00 -0.98
C SER A 70 -21.31 17.98 0.56
N LEU A 71 -22.37 17.42 1.17
CA LEU A 71 -22.47 17.25 2.62
C LEU A 71 -21.45 16.23 3.16
N LEU A 72 -21.24 15.13 2.43
CA LEU A 72 -20.25 14.11 2.82
C LEU A 72 -18.80 14.65 2.77
N ILE A 73 -18.48 15.51 1.81
CA ILE A 73 -17.19 16.22 1.75
C ILE A 73 -17.04 17.18 2.94
N ASP A 74 -18.10 17.89 3.36
CA ASP A 74 -18.03 18.75 4.54
C ASP A 74 -17.81 17.92 5.82
N ALA A 75 -18.48 16.79 5.97
CA ALA A 75 -18.23 15.85 7.06
C ALA A 75 -16.78 15.32 7.05
N ALA A 76 -16.26 14.97 5.88
CA ALA A 76 -14.88 14.51 5.71
C ALA A 76 -13.84 15.57 6.12
N LYS A 77 -14.07 16.85 5.84
CA LYS A 77 -13.19 17.95 6.29
C LYS A 77 -13.11 18.06 7.81
N ILE A 78 -14.21 17.76 8.51
CA ILE A 78 -14.21 17.74 9.98
C ILE A 78 -13.43 16.53 10.50
N THR A 79 -13.51 15.38 9.81
CA THR A 79 -12.68 14.22 10.11
C THR A 79 -11.17 14.54 9.99
N GLU A 80 -10.79 15.34 9.00
CA GLU A 80 -9.44 15.86 8.82
C GLU A 80 -8.93 16.60 10.07
N ASP A 81 -9.78 17.46 10.67
CA ASP A 81 -9.43 18.23 11.87
C ASP A 81 -9.28 17.33 13.10
N ILE A 82 -10.12 16.29 13.24
CA ILE A 82 -9.97 15.28 14.30
C ILE A 82 -8.64 14.54 14.15
N PHE A 83 -8.32 14.09 12.95
CA PHE A 83 -7.08 13.35 12.71
C PHE A 83 -5.84 14.19 13.02
N TRP A 84 -5.81 15.48 12.65
CA TRP A 84 -4.73 16.37 13.06
C TRP A 84 -4.55 16.40 14.59
N GLN A 85 -5.66 16.42 15.35
CA GLN A 85 -5.59 16.38 16.82
C GLN A 85 -5.07 15.05 17.35
N GLN A 86 -5.37 13.93 16.65
CA GLN A 86 -4.90 12.59 17.04
C GLN A 86 -3.41 12.37 16.79
N VAL A 87 -2.81 13.04 15.79
CA VAL A 87 -1.42 12.76 15.40
C VAL A 87 -0.44 13.88 15.72
N TRP A 88 -0.91 15.13 15.77
CA TRP A 88 -0.05 16.29 16.03
C TRP A 88 -0.62 17.23 17.11
N GLY A 89 -1.86 17.70 16.94
CA GLY A 89 -2.51 18.70 17.78
C GLY A 89 -2.85 19.97 17.00
N ASP A 90 -2.19 21.09 17.32
CA ASP A 90 -2.46 22.39 16.70
C ASP A 90 -1.76 22.51 15.34
N ARG A 91 -2.51 22.17 14.29
CA ARG A 91 -2.10 22.27 12.88
C ARG A 91 -1.64 23.66 12.50
N ASP A 92 -2.45 24.66 12.86
CA ASP A 92 -2.24 26.03 12.38
C ASP A 92 -0.98 26.64 12.97
N SER A 93 -0.70 26.36 14.24
CA SER A 93 0.55 26.78 14.90
C SER A 93 1.77 26.12 14.26
N LEU A 94 1.70 24.82 13.92
CA LEU A 94 2.79 24.15 13.23
C LEU A 94 3.07 24.81 11.87
N LEU A 95 2.04 24.92 11.05
CA LEU A 95 2.19 25.38 9.66
C LEU A 95 2.61 26.86 9.60
N ALA A 96 2.13 27.69 10.51
CA ALA A 96 2.56 29.10 10.62
C ALA A 96 4.05 29.24 10.99
N GLY A 97 4.60 28.28 11.73
CA GLY A 97 6.01 28.24 12.12
C GLY A 97 6.98 27.82 11.02
N ILE A 98 6.49 27.28 9.88
CA ILE A 98 7.33 26.78 8.79
C ILE A 98 7.46 27.86 7.70
N GLU A 99 8.65 28.42 7.54
CA GLU A 99 8.92 29.49 6.54
C GLU A 99 8.98 28.97 5.11
N ASP A 100 9.66 27.83 4.89
CA ASP A 100 9.78 27.22 3.56
C ASP A 100 8.44 26.67 3.06
N PRO A 101 7.88 27.17 1.93
CA PRO A 101 6.60 26.70 1.41
C PRO A 101 6.59 25.22 1.03
N LYS A 102 7.72 24.65 0.58
CA LYS A 102 7.83 23.22 0.25
C LYS A 102 7.79 22.36 1.51
N ALA A 103 8.57 22.75 2.52
CA ALA A 103 8.54 22.06 3.83
C ALA A 103 7.17 22.16 4.49
N ARG A 104 6.49 23.33 4.41
CA ARG A 104 5.13 23.52 4.92
C ARG A 104 4.14 22.58 4.23
N ARG A 105 4.15 22.53 2.88
CA ARG A 105 3.32 21.61 2.12
C ARG A 105 3.62 20.15 2.48
N PHE A 106 4.90 19.81 2.66
CA PHE A 106 5.31 18.47 3.04
C PHE A 106 4.81 18.10 4.44
N ALA A 107 4.80 19.05 5.38
CA ALA A 107 4.20 18.88 6.71
C ALA A 107 2.68 18.69 6.65
N GLU A 108 1.97 19.40 5.76
CA GLU A 108 0.54 19.19 5.51
C GLU A 108 0.27 17.77 5.00
N ILE A 109 1.03 17.27 4.03
CA ILE A 109 0.89 15.92 3.45
C ILE A 109 1.13 14.83 4.50
N ASN A 110 2.09 15.05 5.40
CA ASN A 110 2.50 14.08 6.40
C ASN A 110 1.81 14.25 7.76
N TYR A 111 0.95 15.27 7.94
CA TYR A 111 0.27 15.62 9.19
C TYR A 111 1.23 15.79 10.36
N GLY A 112 2.33 16.48 10.12
CA GLY A 112 3.35 16.72 11.11
C GLY A 112 4.75 16.87 10.50
N PRO A 113 5.78 17.02 11.36
CA PRO A 113 7.17 17.22 10.93
C PRO A 113 7.92 15.93 10.59
N TRP A 114 7.22 14.82 10.36
CA TRP A 114 7.80 13.49 10.12
C TRP A 114 7.47 12.96 8.72
N ASP A 115 8.48 12.46 8.02
CA ASP A 115 8.32 11.86 6.69
C ASP A 115 7.81 10.42 6.80
N ARG A 116 6.52 10.22 6.55
CA ARG A 116 5.85 8.91 6.63
C ARG A 116 6.36 7.88 5.63
N LEU A 117 6.96 8.33 4.53
CA LEU A 117 7.59 7.44 3.55
C LEU A 117 9.07 7.16 3.85
N ALA A 118 9.60 7.71 4.94
CA ALA A 118 10.97 7.48 5.40
C ALA A 118 11.00 7.07 6.89
N ASN A 119 10.13 6.14 7.30
CA ASN A 119 10.02 5.60 8.66
C ASN A 119 9.86 6.71 9.72
N ASP A 120 9.00 7.68 9.46
CA ASP A 120 8.71 8.80 10.35
C ASP A 120 9.94 9.61 10.78
N GLN A 121 10.96 9.69 9.90
CA GLN A 121 12.12 10.54 10.17
C GLN A 121 11.71 12.01 10.23
N PRO A 122 12.15 12.77 11.27
CA PRO A 122 11.87 14.20 11.33
C PRO A 122 12.62 14.92 10.21
N PHE A 123 11.93 15.81 9.51
CA PHE A 123 12.51 16.65 8.44
C PHE A 123 12.54 18.15 8.81
N LEU A 124 12.08 18.49 10.01
CA LEU A 124 12.11 19.85 10.55
C LEU A 124 12.80 19.85 11.93
N GLU A 125 13.69 20.81 12.13
CA GLU A 125 14.21 21.15 13.45
C GLU A 125 13.22 22.07 14.19
N PRO A 126 13.05 21.95 15.53
CA PRO A 126 13.81 21.10 16.46
C PRO A 126 13.10 19.77 16.83
N TYR A 127 12.27 19.22 15.96
CA TYR A 127 11.44 18.07 16.27
C TYR A 127 12.27 16.78 16.35
N GLY A 128 12.06 16.01 17.42
CA GLY A 128 12.63 14.68 17.63
C GLY A 128 11.85 13.58 16.90
N PRO A 129 12.12 12.29 17.23
CA PRO A 129 11.38 11.15 16.70
C PRO A 129 9.88 11.28 16.93
N ARG A 130 9.07 10.74 16.02
CA ARG A 130 7.61 10.70 16.17
C ARG A 130 7.26 9.87 17.41
N PRO A 131 6.37 10.38 18.32
CA PRO A 131 5.88 9.59 19.43
C PRO A 131 5.18 8.32 18.94
N ALA A 132 5.57 7.13 19.45
CA ALA A 132 5.02 5.86 19.01
C ALA A 132 3.49 5.79 19.19
N GLY A 133 2.96 6.33 20.29
CA GLY A 133 1.52 6.41 20.57
C GLY A 133 0.83 7.64 19.97
N ALA A 134 1.46 8.35 19.04
CA ALA A 134 0.96 9.62 18.50
C ALA A 134 0.46 10.53 19.64
N ARG A 135 -0.75 11.09 19.55
CA ARG A 135 -1.38 11.85 20.65
C ARG A 135 -2.56 11.10 21.28
N PHE A 136 -2.62 9.78 21.11
CA PHE A 136 -3.63 8.96 21.78
C PHE A 136 -3.36 8.83 23.28
N TYR A 137 -2.11 8.99 23.73
CA TYR A 137 -1.65 8.85 25.11
C TYR A 137 -0.98 10.13 25.60
N PRO A 138 -0.89 10.34 26.94
CA PRO A 138 -0.07 11.40 27.50
C PRO A 138 1.42 11.24 27.11
N GLU A 139 2.09 12.34 26.80
CA GLU A 139 3.51 12.31 26.38
C GLU A 139 4.45 11.77 27.48
N ASP A 140 4.08 11.96 28.74
CA ASP A 140 4.82 11.52 29.91
C ASP A 140 4.46 10.12 30.41
N MET A 141 3.52 9.42 29.74
CA MET A 141 3.11 8.07 30.12
C MET A 141 4.18 7.04 29.79
N SER A 142 4.57 6.21 30.75
CA SER A 142 5.39 5.04 30.49
C SER A 142 4.56 3.79 30.14
N LYS A 143 5.18 2.81 29.49
CA LYS A 143 4.53 1.51 29.22
C LYS A 143 4.17 0.79 30.52
N GLU A 144 5.07 0.81 31.50
CA GLU A 144 4.88 0.18 32.80
C GLU A 144 3.71 0.79 33.55
N GLU A 145 3.53 2.12 33.49
CA GLU A 145 2.38 2.81 34.08
C GLU A 145 1.08 2.35 33.44
N PHE A 146 1.01 2.29 32.09
CA PHE A 146 -0.17 1.84 31.37
C PHE A 146 -0.49 0.37 31.62
N GLU A 147 0.53 -0.50 31.63
CA GLU A 147 0.36 -1.94 31.86
C GLU A 147 -0.15 -2.21 33.26
N ALA A 148 0.37 -1.48 34.26
CA ALA A 148 -0.07 -1.58 35.67
C ALA A 148 -1.43 -0.93 35.95
N TRP A 149 -1.94 -0.13 35.03
CA TRP A 149 -3.22 0.56 35.19
C TRP A 149 -4.39 -0.42 35.01
N GLU A 150 -5.12 -0.69 36.09
CA GLU A 150 -6.29 -1.59 36.07
C GLU A 150 -7.56 -0.80 35.72
N GLN A 151 -7.78 -0.63 34.41
CA GLN A 151 -8.96 0.05 33.86
C GLN A 151 -9.62 -0.85 32.82
N GLU A 152 -10.91 -1.12 33.01
CA GLU A 152 -11.73 -1.81 31.99
C GLU A 152 -11.78 -0.98 30.71
N GLY A 153 -11.58 -1.64 29.56
CA GLY A 153 -11.58 -1.00 28.24
C GLY A 153 -10.34 -0.16 27.94
N LYS A 154 -9.25 -0.28 28.71
CA LYS A 154 -8.00 0.45 28.44
C LYS A 154 -7.36 0.08 27.09
N ASP A 155 -7.69 -1.09 26.54
CA ASP A 155 -7.30 -1.62 25.24
C ASP A 155 -8.34 -1.37 24.14
N GLY A 156 -9.41 -0.62 24.44
CA GLY A 156 -10.47 -0.30 23.48
C GLY A 156 -10.03 0.67 22.40
N LEU A 157 -10.67 0.57 21.22
CA LEU A 157 -10.29 1.26 19.99
C LEU A 157 -10.63 2.76 19.99
N TYR A 158 -11.69 3.17 20.71
CA TYR A 158 -12.39 4.44 20.51
C TYR A 158 -12.28 5.40 21.69
N SER A 159 -11.09 5.50 22.30
CA SER A 159 -10.84 6.41 23.41
C SER A 159 -9.42 6.98 23.38
N LEU A 160 -9.25 8.18 23.93
CA LEU A 160 -7.95 8.74 24.26
C LEU A 160 -7.60 8.38 25.72
N VAL A 161 -6.31 8.19 26.00
CA VAL A 161 -5.80 8.17 27.36
C VAL A 161 -5.35 9.59 27.72
N ARG A 162 -5.80 10.11 28.86
CA ARG A 162 -5.45 11.44 29.34
C ARG A 162 -5.12 11.39 30.82
N ARG A 163 -4.55 12.47 31.37
CA ARG A 163 -4.43 12.63 32.81
C ARG A 163 -5.60 13.45 33.35
N ASP A 164 -6.17 13.00 34.47
CA ASP A 164 -7.16 13.76 35.21
C ASP A 164 -6.51 14.92 36.01
N GLU A 165 -7.29 15.65 36.76
CA GLU A 165 -6.82 16.78 37.61
C GLU A 165 -5.81 16.34 38.70
N ASN A 166 -5.77 15.06 39.05
CA ASN A 166 -4.84 14.46 40.01
C ASN A 166 -3.60 13.84 39.36
N GLY A 167 -3.49 13.92 38.03
CA GLY A 167 -2.41 13.28 37.25
C GLY A 167 -2.61 11.79 36.99
N GLN A 168 -3.78 11.21 37.37
CA GLN A 168 -4.07 9.79 37.12
C GLN A 168 -4.52 9.57 35.67
N LEU A 169 -4.24 8.38 35.12
CA LEU A 169 -4.73 8.01 33.80
C LEU A 169 -6.26 7.85 33.82
N GLN A 170 -6.90 8.34 32.77
CA GLN A 170 -8.33 8.16 32.51
C GLN A 170 -8.58 7.92 31.03
N LEU A 171 -9.63 7.16 30.72
CA LEU A 171 -10.14 7.03 29.35
C LEU A 171 -11.10 8.18 29.06
N VAL A 172 -10.93 8.80 27.89
CA VAL A 172 -11.85 9.79 27.34
C VAL A 172 -12.38 9.23 26.02
N PRO A 173 -13.65 8.76 25.96
CA PRO A 173 -14.26 8.28 24.72
C PRO A 173 -14.15 9.30 23.59
N TYR A 174 -14.02 8.87 22.33
CA TYR A 174 -13.91 9.79 21.20
C TYR A 174 -15.14 10.68 21.06
N SER A 175 -16.34 10.14 21.34
CA SER A 175 -17.58 10.91 21.36
C SER A 175 -17.56 12.09 22.35
N GLN A 176 -16.72 12.03 23.38
CA GLN A 176 -16.52 13.13 24.33
C GLN A 176 -15.30 13.99 23.98
N ALA A 177 -14.19 13.36 23.59
CA ALA A 177 -12.95 14.06 23.27
C ALA A 177 -13.10 14.99 22.06
N PHE A 178 -13.95 14.63 21.11
CA PHE A 178 -14.22 15.35 19.85
C PHE A 178 -15.70 15.72 19.71
N ALA A 179 -16.39 15.97 20.83
CA ALA A 179 -17.85 16.11 20.86
C ALA A 179 -18.39 17.14 19.85
N GLU A 180 -17.75 18.31 19.76
CA GLU A 180 -18.19 19.38 18.85
C GLU A 180 -18.09 18.93 17.36
N GLN A 181 -16.97 18.34 16.98
CA GLN A 181 -16.75 17.83 15.63
C GLN A 181 -17.68 16.66 15.30
N ILE A 182 -17.86 15.74 16.23
CA ILE A 182 -18.73 14.57 16.08
C ILE A 182 -20.21 14.99 15.95
N ASP A 183 -20.66 15.96 16.72
CA ASP A 183 -22.02 16.53 16.58
C ASP A 183 -22.24 17.12 15.19
N GLN A 184 -21.25 17.85 14.65
CA GLN A 184 -21.31 18.43 13.31
C GLN A 184 -21.32 17.34 12.23
N ILE A 185 -20.43 16.34 12.29
CA ILE A 185 -20.40 15.20 11.35
C ILE A 185 -21.75 14.48 11.40
N SER A 186 -22.24 14.14 12.58
CA SER A 186 -23.51 13.43 12.77
C SER A 186 -24.70 14.20 12.16
N ALA A 187 -24.74 15.51 12.33
CA ALA A 187 -25.77 16.36 11.71
C ALA A 187 -25.70 16.36 10.19
N LEU A 188 -24.50 16.42 9.60
CA LEU A 188 -24.29 16.36 8.15
C LEU A 188 -24.67 14.98 7.58
N LEU A 189 -24.33 13.89 8.27
CA LEU A 189 -24.71 12.52 7.84
C LEU A 189 -26.24 12.34 7.84
N ARG A 190 -26.96 12.89 8.84
CA ARG A 190 -28.43 12.85 8.87
C ARG A 190 -29.07 13.70 7.77
N GLN A 191 -28.48 14.84 7.42
CA GLN A 191 -28.91 15.60 6.26
C GLN A 191 -28.70 14.83 4.96
N ALA A 192 -27.51 14.20 4.81
CA ALA A 192 -27.20 13.35 3.67
C ALA A 192 -28.13 12.14 3.57
N SER A 193 -28.50 11.51 4.71
CA SER A 193 -29.49 10.44 4.78
C SER A 193 -30.85 10.86 4.19
N GLY A 194 -31.28 12.09 4.48
CA GLY A 194 -32.53 12.65 3.93
C GLY A 194 -32.52 12.89 2.42
N LEU A 195 -31.34 12.94 1.79
CA LEU A 195 -31.16 13.07 0.33
C LEU A 195 -30.89 11.74 -0.36
N ALA A 196 -30.63 10.67 0.39
CA ALA A 196 -30.27 9.38 -0.16
C ALA A 196 -31.46 8.73 -0.88
N GLU A 197 -31.29 8.38 -2.14
CA GLU A 197 -32.29 7.71 -2.98
C GLU A 197 -32.33 6.19 -2.71
N ASP A 198 -31.22 5.64 -2.20
CA ASP A 198 -31.10 4.25 -1.74
C ASP A 198 -31.46 4.16 -0.25
N PRO A 199 -32.50 3.41 0.14
CA PRO A 199 -32.92 3.31 1.53
C PRO A 199 -31.93 2.58 2.43
N GLU A 200 -31.12 1.68 1.89
CA GLU A 200 -30.08 0.97 2.64
C GLU A 200 -28.93 1.94 2.97
N PHE A 201 -28.56 2.79 2.01
CA PHE A 201 -27.57 3.83 2.25
C PHE A 201 -28.07 4.90 3.23
N ALA A 202 -29.34 5.32 3.12
CA ALA A 202 -29.97 6.22 4.10
C ALA A 202 -29.88 5.64 5.53
N ARG A 203 -30.25 4.35 5.68
CA ARG A 203 -30.19 3.65 6.96
C ARG A 203 -28.75 3.59 7.51
N TYR A 204 -27.78 3.27 6.66
CA TYR A 204 -26.38 3.26 7.06
C TYR A 204 -25.94 4.62 7.58
N LEU A 205 -26.24 5.71 6.86
CA LEU A 205 -25.85 7.07 7.26
C LEU A 205 -26.42 7.45 8.63
N ASP A 206 -27.69 7.13 8.91
CA ASP A 206 -28.32 7.39 10.21
C ASP A 206 -27.70 6.56 11.34
N LEU A 207 -27.40 5.29 11.07
CA LEU A 207 -26.72 4.42 12.04
C LEU A 207 -25.28 4.88 12.29
N ARG A 208 -24.55 5.28 11.25
CA ARG A 208 -23.19 5.79 11.39
C ARG A 208 -23.17 7.13 12.14
N ALA A 209 -24.12 8.00 11.90
CA ALA A 209 -24.29 9.22 12.67
C ALA A 209 -24.53 8.95 14.17
N THR A 210 -25.27 7.89 14.49
CA THR A 210 -25.49 7.46 15.88
C THR A 210 -24.25 6.81 16.47
N ALA A 211 -23.55 5.97 15.71
CA ALA A 211 -22.32 5.28 16.11
C ALA A 211 -21.22 6.28 16.54
N LEU A 212 -21.05 7.37 15.79
CA LEU A 212 -20.11 8.43 16.12
C LEU A 212 -20.41 9.10 17.49
N LEU A 213 -21.70 9.26 17.83
CA LEU A 213 -22.12 9.87 19.09
C LEU A 213 -22.02 8.93 20.31
N THR A 214 -21.91 7.61 20.07
CA THR A 214 -21.98 6.58 21.12
C THR A 214 -20.71 5.76 21.24
N ASP A 215 -19.79 5.87 20.29
CA ASP A 215 -18.62 5.00 20.09
C ASP A 215 -18.99 3.50 19.92
N ASP A 216 -20.22 3.19 19.49
CA ASP A 216 -20.71 1.83 19.17
C ASP A 216 -20.98 1.71 17.66
N TYR A 217 -20.06 1.07 16.95
CA TYR A 217 -20.04 1.04 15.47
C TYR A 217 -20.69 -0.21 14.87
N GLN A 218 -20.87 -1.29 15.62
CA GLN A 218 -21.27 -2.60 15.09
C GLN A 218 -22.56 -2.56 14.27
N ALA A 219 -23.60 -1.87 14.77
CA ALA A 219 -24.88 -1.78 14.04
C ALA A 219 -24.75 -1.06 12.69
N SER A 220 -23.89 -0.05 12.61
CA SER A 220 -23.61 0.66 11.36
C SER A 220 -22.74 -0.17 10.41
N ASP A 221 -21.78 -0.96 10.92
CA ASP A 221 -20.94 -1.83 10.13
C ASP A 221 -21.75 -2.98 9.53
N MET A 222 -22.68 -3.56 10.31
CA MET A 222 -23.64 -4.54 9.80
C MET A 222 -24.50 -3.98 8.66
N ALA A 223 -25.02 -2.75 8.82
CA ALA A 223 -25.82 -2.09 7.78
C ALA A 223 -24.98 -1.77 6.54
N TRP A 224 -23.71 -1.38 6.73
CA TRP A 224 -22.77 -1.14 5.64
C TRP A 224 -22.53 -2.40 4.80
N MET A 225 -22.35 -3.55 5.46
CA MET A 225 -22.18 -4.84 4.78
C MET A 225 -23.45 -5.31 4.05
N ASP A 226 -24.63 -4.89 4.47
CA ASP A 226 -25.90 -5.22 3.79
C ASP A 226 -26.08 -4.48 2.46
N MET A 227 -25.54 -3.27 2.31
CA MET A 227 -25.62 -2.49 1.08
C MET A 227 -24.87 -3.16 -0.07
N LYS A 228 -25.51 -3.36 -1.23
CA LYS A 228 -24.89 -4.00 -2.40
C LYS A 228 -24.95 -3.15 -3.67
N ASN A 229 -25.97 -2.34 -3.82
CA ASN A 229 -26.30 -1.65 -5.08
C ASN A 229 -26.15 -0.13 -4.99
N ASN A 230 -25.66 0.39 -3.88
CA ASN A 230 -25.46 1.82 -3.66
C ASN A 230 -24.41 2.37 -4.64
N PRO A 231 -24.72 3.44 -5.40
CA PRO A 231 -23.77 4.06 -6.33
C PRO A 231 -22.74 4.95 -5.60
N ILE A 232 -23.09 5.43 -4.42
CA ILE A 232 -22.22 6.24 -3.56
C ILE A 232 -21.87 5.39 -2.32
N GLU A 233 -20.58 5.36 -1.97
CA GLU A 233 -20.08 4.66 -0.81
C GLU A 233 -19.44 5.65 0.15
N LEU A 234 -19.60 5.43 1.43
CA LEU A 234 -18.96 6.20 2.50
C LEU A 234 -18.31 5.29 3.52
N VAL A 235 -17.04 5.52 3.79
CA VAL A 235 -16.35 5.06 4.99
C VAL A 235 -16.03 6.30 5.81
N ILE A 236 -16.44 6.38 7.08
CA ILE A 236 -16.18 7.52 7.96
C ILE A 236 -16.15 7.09 9.42
N GLY A 237 -15.15 7.54 10.14
CA GLY A 237 -14.98 7.29 11.57
C GLY A 237 -13.57 6.86 11.95
N PRO A 238 -13.38 6.34 13.17
CA PRO A 238 -12.12 5.75 13.62
C PRO A 238 -12.01 4.32 13.07
N ILE A 239 -11.10 4.10 12.12
CA ILE A 239 -11.04 2.86 11.33
C ILE A 239 -9.76 2.08 11.63
N GLU A 240 -8.57 2.63 11.29
CA GLU A 240 -7.31 1.90 11.31
C GLU A 240 -6.46 2.24 12.54
N THR A 241 -5.67 1.28 13.01
CA THR A 241 -4.85 1.44 14.23
C THR A 241 -3.38 1.72 13.96
N TYR A 242 -2.97 1.89 12.70
CA TYR A 242 -1.55 2.06 12.31
C TYR A 242 -0.87 3.29 12.93
N GLN A 243 -1.66 4.30 13.32
CA GLN A 243 -1.12 5.50 13.96
C GLN A 243 -0.69 5.26 15.41
N ASP A 244 -1.25 4.25 16.07
CA ASP A 244 -0.84 3.80 17.42
C ASP A 244 0.27 2.73 17.31
N GLY A 245 1.49 3.16 17.06
CA GLY A 245 2.68 2.29 17.09
C GLY A 245 3.10 1.85 18.50
N LEU A 246 2.40 2.28 19.55
CA LEU A 246 2.73 1.92 20.94
C LEU A 246 2.11 0.57 21.33
N TYR A 247 0.81 0.38 21.06
CA TYR A 247 0.05 -0.84 21.38
C TYR A 247 -0.84 -1.32 20.23
N GLY A 248 -1.20 -0.47 19.28
CA GLY A 248 -2.19 -0.78 18.25
C GLY A 248 -3.63 -0.83 18.78
N TYR A 249 -3.91 -0.14 19.90
CA TYR A 249 -5.22 -0.14 20.54
C TYR A 249 -6.11 1.03 20.13
N ARG A 250 -5.60 2.02 19.42
CA ARG A 250 -6.34 3.25 19.11
C ARG A 250 -6.54 3.44 17.64
N SER A 251 -7.79 3.57 17.21
CA SER A 251 -8.14 3.83 15.83
C SER A 251 -8.06 5.32 15.51
N ALA A 252 -7.50 5.63 14.33
CA ALA A 252 -7.46 6.97 13.79
C ALA A 252 -8.70 7.27 12.96
N PHE A 253 -9.13 8.54 12.95
CA PHE A 253 -10.23 8.99 12.11
C PHE A 253 -9.80 9.11 10.65
N GLU A 254 -10.62 8.56 9.77
CA GLU A 254 -10.47 8.69 8.32
C GLU A 254 -11.83 8.74 7.61
N THR A 255 -11.81 9.21 6.38
CA THR A 255 -13.01 9.22 5.52
C THR A 255 -12.64 8.93 4.08
N PHE A 256 -13.45 8.09 3.44
CA PHE A 256 -13.49 7.89 1.99
C PHE A 256 -14.90 8.19 1.49
N VAL A 257 -15.03 9.15 0.58
CA VAL A 257 -16.24 9.35 -0.22
C VAL A 257 -15.97 8.79 -1.60
N LEU A 258 -16.74 7.79 -2.03
CA LEU A 258 -16.45 6.98 -3.20
C LEU A 258 -17.66 6.88 -4.13
N LEU A 259 -17.41 6.67 -5.44
CA LEU A 259 -18.41 6.28 -6.42
C LEU A 259 -18.12 4.86 -6.89
N LYS A 260 -19.12 3.97 -6.80
CA LYS A 260 -18.99 2.58 -7.24
C LYS A 260 -18.94 2.50 -8.76
N ASP A 261 -17.92 1.85 -9.29
CA ASP A 261 -17.87 1.47 -10.70
C ASP A 261 -18.66 0.17 -10.89
N MET A 262 -19.94 0.35 -11.26
CA MET A 262 -20.87 -0.77 -11.42
C MET A 262 -20.41 -1.76 -12.50
N ALA A 263 -19.82 -1.26 -13.60
CA ALA A 263 -19.39 -2.11 -14.71
C ALA A 263 -18.22 -3.02 -14.30
N TRP A 264 -17.24 -2.47 -13.60
CA TRP A 264 -16.15 -3.27 -13.04
C TRP A 264 -16.62 -4.21 -11.93
N SER A 265 -17.52 -3.75 -11.06
CA SER A 265 -18.06 -4.58 -9.97
C SER A 265 -18.84 -5.80 -10.51
N GLU A 266 -19.66 -5.62 -11.55
CA GLU A 266 -20.35 -6.72 -12.24
C GLU A 266 -19.36 -7.70 -12.90
N ARG A 267 -18.31 -7.16 -13.53
CA ARG A 267 -17.26 -7.98 -14.15
C ARG A 267 -16.52 -8.85 -13.13
N LEU A 268 -16.23 -8.29 -11.95
CA LEU A 268 -15.60 -9.02 -10.84
C LEU A 268 -16.51 -10.11 -10.28
N ALA A 269 -17.79 -9.81 -10.09
CA ALA A 269 -18.78 -10.79 -9.66
C ALA A 269 -18.91 -11.95 -10.67
N ARG A 270 -18.77 -11.67 -11.98
CA ARG A 270 -18.70 -12.71 -13.00
C ARG A 270 -17.46 -13.58 -12.88
N PHE A 271 -16.29 -13.00 -12.68
CA PHE A 271 -15.03 -13.76 -12.53
C PHE A 271 -15.03 -14.64 -11.27
N ALA A 272 -15.69 -14.23 -10.19
CA ALA A 272 -15.81 -15.02 -8.98
C ALA A 272 -16.50 -16.39 -9.23
N GLN A 273 -17.36 -16.50 -10.25
CA GLN A 273 -18.02 -17.75 -10.62
C GLN A 273 -17.05 -18.83 -11.13
N PHE A 274 -15.89 -18.42 -11.64
CA PHE A 274 -14.85 -19.33 -12.14
C PHE A 274 -13.89 -19.82 -11.05
N MET A 275 -13.96 -19.27 -9.83
CA MET A 275 -13.04 -19.62 -8.75
C MET A 275 -12.93 -21.15 -8.49
N PRO A 276 -14.03 -21.94 -8.47
CA PRO A 276 -13.93 -23.39 -8.29
C PRO A 276 -13.19 -24.10 -9.44
N ASP A 277 -13.35 -23.62 -10.68
CA ASP A 277 -12.67 -24.21 -11.84
C ASP A 277 -11.19 -23.82 -11.85
N LEU A 278 -10.89 -22.57 -11.51
CA LEU A 278 -9.52 -22.07 -11.37
C LEU A 278 -8.76 -22.81 -10.26
N GLN A 279 -9.40 -23.07 -9.11
CA GLN A 279 -8.83 -23.87 -8.03
C GLN A 279 -8.49 -25.28 -8.49
N ARG A 280 -9.43 -25.95 -9.15
CA ARG A 280 -9.20 -27.31 -9.70
C ARG A 280 -8.13 -27.35 -10.76
N GLY A 281 -7.98 -26.26 -11.52
CA GLY A 281 -7.00 -26.09 -12.58
C GLY A 281 -5.59 -25.73 -12.13
N LEU A 282 -5.36 -25.45 -10.83
CA LEU A 282 -4.03 -25.08 -10.32
C LEU A 282 -2.95 -26.11 -10.72
N PRO A 283 -1.73 -25.65 -11.08
CA PRO A 283 -0.67 -26.50 -11.66
C PRO A 283 0.05 -27.35 -10.61
N VAL A 284 -0.69 -28.02 -9.73
CA VAL A 284 -0.22 -28.88 -8.64
C VAL A 284 -0.98 -30.18 -8.61
N ASP A 285 -0.47 -31.17 -7.84
CA ASP A 285 -1.15 -32.43 -7.60
C ASP A 285 -2.47 -32.21 -6.81
N ALA A 286 -3.36 -33.19 -6.88
CA ALA A 286 -4.74 -33.06 -6.39
C ALA A 286 -4.80 -32.63 -4.90
N GLU A 287 -3.92 -33.18 -4.08
CA GLU A 287 -3.88 -32.94 -2.63
C GLU A 287 -3.63 -31.47 -2.26
N TYR A 288 -2.91 -30.70 -3.10
CA TYR A 288 -2.64 -29.27 -2.84
C TYR A 288 -3.76 -28.34 -3.28
N LYS A 289 -4.84 -28.85 -3.88
CA LYS A 289 -5.96 -28.04 -4.41
C LYS A 289 -7.34 -28.59 -4.08
N GLU A 290 -7.44 -29.45 -3.06
CA GLU A 290 -8.71 -30.00 -2.59
C GLU A 290 -9.57 -28.97 -1.84
N GLU A 291 -8.91 -27.99 -1.17
CA GLU A 291 -9.62 -26.92 -0.47
C GLU A 291 -10.35 -26.02 -1.48
N MET A 292 -11.64 -25.79 -1.23
CA MET A 292 -12.43 -24.94 -2.13
C MET A 292 -12.41 -23.49 -1.64
N PRO A 293 -12.23 -22.51 -2.54
CA PRO A 293 -12.29 -21.11 -2.18
C PRO A 293 -13.67 -20.73 -1.68
N GLY A 294 -13.73 -19.82 -0.69
CA GLY A 294 -14.96 -19.18 -0.29
C GLY A 294 -15.55 -18.32 -1.43
N THR A 295 -16.87 -18.24 -1.50
CA THR A 295 -17.60 -17.47 -2.53
C THR A 295 -17.96 -16.06 -2.09
N ASP A 296 -17.64 -15.66 -0.87
CA ASP A 296 -18.23 -14.51 -0.18
C ASP A 296 -17.36 -13.24 -0.19
N ALA A 297 -16.37 -13.14 -1.09
CA ALA A 297 -15.57 -11.92 -1.22
C ALA A 297 -16.37 -10.84 -1.97
N ASP A 298 -16.84 -9.83 -1.23
CA ASP A 298 -17.46 -8.62 -1.80
C ASP A 298 -16.35 -7.67 -2.29
N LEU A 299 -15.89 -7.88 -3.52
CA LEU A 299 -14.84 -7.10 -4.16
C LEU A 299 -15.46 -6.15 -5.19
N ASN A 300 -15.24 -4.86 -5.02
CA ASN A 300 -15.79 -3.83 -5.88
C ASN A 300 -14.72 -2.78 -6.26
N ALA A 301 -14.91 -2.16 -7.42
CA ALA A 301 -14.11 -1.03 -7.88
C ALA A 301 -14.83 0.30 -7.62
N TYR A 302 -14.06 1.31 -7.23
CA TYR A 302 -14.57 2.64 -6.88
C TYR A 302 -13.70 3.74 -7.45
N ASP A 303 -14.31 4.87 -7.79
CA ASP A 303 -13.61 6.12 -7.99
C ASP A 303 -13.67 6.97 -6.71
N VAL A 304 -12.52 7.41 -6.24
CA VAL A 304 -12.39 8.31 -5.09
C VAL A 304 -12.92 9.69 -5.48
N VAL A 305 -13.83 10.21 -4.67
CA VAL A 305 -14.35 11.59 -4.75
C VAL A 305 -13.58 12.49 -3.78
N PHE A 306 -13.40 12.00 -2.55
CA PHE A 306 -12.69 12.73 -1.49
C PHE A 306 -12.15 11.76 -0.45
N VAL A 307 -10.98 12.07 0.10
CA VAL A 307 -10.38 11.38 1.25
C VAL A 307 -9.92 12.37 2.30
N ALA A 308 -10.01 11.97 3.57
CA ALA A 308 -9.59 12.79 4.70
C ALA A 308 -9.02 11.93 5.84
N GLY A 309 -8.29 12.58 6.74
CA GLY A 309 -7.71 11.95 7.92
C GLY A 309 -6.61 10.96 7.56
N ASP A 310 -6.54 9.83 8.26
CA ASP A 310 -5.47 8.85 8.10
C ASP A 310 -5.31 8.38 6.64
N ALA A 311 -6.40 8.12 5.95
CA ALA A 311 -6.45 7.77 4.53
C ALA A 311 -5.76 8.78 3.60
N ASN A 312 -5.67 10.05 4.03
CA ASN A 312 -5.01 11.11 3.26
C ASN A 312 -3.56 11.35 3.68
N SER A 313 -3.05 10.64 4.69
CA SER A 313 -1.71 10.88 5.24
C SER A 313 -0.61 10.20 4.42
N GLY A 314 0.45 10.95 4.06
CA GLY A 314 1.62 10.42 3.37
C GLY A 314 1.30 9.62 2.12
N SER A 315 1.45 8.30 2.17
CA SER A 315 1.16 7.38 1.06
C SER A 315 -0.34 7.28 0.78
N LYS A 316 -0.73 7.31 -0.49
CA LYS A 316 -2.14 7.14 -0.87
C LYS A 316 -2.49 5.68 -1.04
N THR A 317 -3.49 5.23 -0.28
CA THR A 317 -4.08 3.89 -0.37
C THR A 317 -4.69 3.63 -1.76
N ILE A 318 -4.58 2.40 -2.24
CA ILE A 318 -5.18 1.93 -3.50
C ILE A 318 -6.28 0.89 -3.28
N ALA A 319 -6.33 0.31 -2.08
CA ALA A 319 -7.32 -0.71 -1.70
C ALA A 319 -7.61 -0.62 -0.20
N ILE A 320 -8.83 -1.00 0.18
CA ILE A 320 -9.31 -1.04 1.57
C ILE A 320 -10.04 -2.36 1.78
N ASN A 321 -9.87 -2.98 2.93
CA ASN A 321 -10.60 -4.19 3.31
C ASN A 321 -11.24 -4.00 4.69
N LEU A 322 -12.55 -3.93 4.74
CA LEU A 322 -13.35 -3.59 5.93
C LEU A 322 -14.58 -4.51 6.05
N PRO A 323 -15.24 -4.53 7.20
CA PRO A 323 -14.93 -3.83 8.45
C PRO A 323 -13.80 -4.52 9.23
N ASN A 324 -13.27 -3.84 10.26
CA ASN A 324 -12.26 -4.40 11.17
C ASN A 324 -12.89 -5.15 12.37
N ASP A 325 -14.20 -5.07 12.58
CA ASP A 325 -14.93 -5.78 13.65
C ASP A 325 -15.02 -7.27 13.35
N GLU A 326 -14.46 -8.12 14.24
CA GLU A 326 -14.41 -9.57 14.05
C GLU A 326 -15.80 -10.23 14.03
N GLU A 327 -16.77 -9.73 14.82
CA GLU A 327 -18.12 -10.28 14.84
C GLU A 327 -18.86 -9.98 13.54
N VAL A 328 -18.67 -8.77 13.00
CA VAL A 328 -19.20 -8.40 11.69
C VAL A 328 -18.56 -9.24 10.59
N GLN A 329 -17.23 -9.43 10.64
CA GLN A 329 -16.53 -10.30 9.68
C GLN A 329 -17.03 -11.74 9.71
N LEU A 330 -17.22 -12.32 10.91
CA LEU A 330 -17.71 -13.68 11.07
C LEU A 330 -19.15 -13.85 10.57
N SER A 331 -19.99 -12.81 10.68
CA SER A 331 -21.40 -12.89 10.31
C SER A 331 -21.70 -12.46 8.88
N LYS A 332 -20.93 -11.54 8.30
CA LYS A 332 -21.18 -10.88 7.01
C LYS A 332 -20.00 -10.96 6.02
N GLY A 333 -18.84 -11.46 6.46
CA GLY A 333 -17.61 -11.41 5.67
C GLY A 333 -16.95 -10.03 5.65
N THR A 334 -16.17 -9.78 4.63
CA THR A 334 -15.46 -8.51 4.40
C THR A 334 -15.79 -7.93 3.03
N ARG A 335 -15.66 -6.61 2.91
CA ARG A 335 -15.75 -5.89 1.64
C ARG A 335 -14.40 -5.31 1.29
N ARG A 336 -13.96 -5.59 0.06
CA ARG A 336 -12.73 -5.05 -0.52
C ARG A 336 -13.07 -3.96 -1.52
N LEU A 337 -12.52 -2.78 -1.31
CA LEU A 337 -12.74 -1.60 -2.15
C LEU A 337 -11.46 -1.27 -2.89
N GLN A 338 -11.48 -1.36 -4.21
CA GLN A 338 -10.34 -1.01 -5.06
C GLN A 338 -10.51 0.40 -5.62
N LEU A 339 -9.56 1.28 -5.36
CA LEU A 339 -9.64 2.71 -5.68
C LEU A 339 -9.08 2.98 -7.08
N LYS A 340 -9.92 2.77 -8.10
CA LYS A 340 -9.52 2.74 -9.52
C LYS A 340 -8.85 4.02 -10.00
N ASN A 341 -9.42 5.19 -9.73
CA ASN A 341 -8.83 6.45 -10.19
C ASN A 341 -7.53 6.83 -9.44
N ALA A 342 -7.39 6.40 -8.17
CA ALA A 342 -6.13 6.50 -7.44
C ALA A 342 -5.06 5.61 -8.08
N MET A 343 -5.42 4.38 -8.46
CA MET A 343 -4.55 3.47 -9.18
C MET A 343 -4.17 4.04 -10.56
N LEU A 344 -5.11 4.62 -11.31
CA LEU A 344 -4.85 5.27 -12.60
C LEU A 344 -3.87 6.44 -12.44
N ALA A 345 -4.02 7.23 -11.39
CA ALA A 345 -3.08 8.31 -11.10
C ALA A 345 -1.66 7.78 -10.82
N LYS A 346 -1.52 6.74 -9.98
CA LYS A 346 -0.21 6.10 -9.72
C LYS A 346 0.35 5.41 -10.97
N PHE A 347 -0.49 4.80 -11.79
CA PHE A 347 -0.08 4.24 -13.07
C PHE A 347 0.56 5.32 -13.96
N ASN A 348 -0.14 6.43 -14.19
CA ASN A 348 0.33 7.49 -15.07
C ASN A 348 1.56 8.25 -14.53
N GLN A 349 1.59 8.53 -13.22
CA GLN A 349 2.63 9.37 -12.62
C GLN A 349 3.89 8.58 -12.21
N ILE A 350 3.77 7.28 -12.00
CA ILE A 350 4.84 6.45 -11.43
C ILE A 350 5.19 5.27 -12.34
N LEU A 351 4.20 4.40 -12.67
CA LEU A 351 4.49 3.16 -13.39
C LEU A 351 4.94 3.43 -14.84
N VAL A 352 4.24 4.30 -15.56
CA VAL A 352 4.61 4.65 -16.94
C VAL A 352 6.02 5.26 -17.01
N PRO A 353 6.41 6.25 -16.19
CA PRO A 353 7.79 6.73 -16.14
C PRO A 353 8.82 5.63 -15.79
N ILE A 354 8.52 4.72 -14.87
CA ILE A 354 9.39 3.57 -14.57
C ILE A 354 9.55 2.68 -15.80
N ALA A 355 8.45 2.39 -16.50
CA ALA A 355 8.49 1.58 -17.72
C ALA A 355 9.28 2.28 -18.84
N ASP A 356 9.21 3.61 -18.95
CA ASP A 356 10.01 4.38 -19.91
C ASP A 356 11.52 4.23 -19.67
N GLU A 357 11.93 4.11 -18.41
CA GLU A 357 13.32 3.92 -18.03
C GLU A 357 13.80 2.48 -18.20
N LEU A 358 12.97 1.50 -17.80
CA LEU A 358 13.42 0.11 -17.61
C LEU A 358 12.88 -0.88 -18.63
N ILE A 359 11.78 -0.62 -19.34
CA ILE A 359 11.20 -1.56 -20.31
C ILE A 359 11.69 -1.28 -21.72
N ALA A 360 11.95 -2.35 -22.50
CA ALA A 360 12.38 -2.28 -23.89
C ALA A 360 11.38 -1.48 -24.74
N GLY A 361 11.90 -0.60 -25.63
CA GLY A 361 11.10 0.39 -26.33
C GLY A 361 9.95 -0.15 -27.14
N ASP A 362 10.11 -1.32 -27.75
CA ASP A 362 9.09 -2.01 -28.55
C ASP A 362 8.05 -2.76 -27.70
N GLN A 363 8.29 -2.95 -26.40
CA GLN A 363 7.31 -3.50 -25.46
C GLN A 363 6.57 -2.45 -24.62
N ARG A 364 6.96 -1.19 -24.68
CA ARG A 364 6.29 -0.13 -23.89
C ARG A 364 4.82 0.08 -24.23
N GLN A 365 4.42 -0.21 -25.46
CA GLN A 365 3.00 -0.15 -25.85
C GLN A 365 2.12 -1.15 -25.09
N HIS A 366 2.72 -2.19 -24.48
CA HIS A 366 2.06 -3.19 -23.66
C HIS A 366 1.95 -2.80 -22.18
N ILE A 367 2.39 -1.59 -21.80
CA ILE A 367 2.12 -1.03 -20.49
C ILE A 367 0.74 -0.40 -20.51
N THR A 368 -0.26 -1.11 -19.96
CA THR A 368 -1.66 -0.68 -20.01
C THR A 368 -2.26 -0.55 -18.61
N PHE A 369 -3.19 0.39 -18.45
CA PHE A 369 -3.88 0.56 -17.17
C PHE A 369 -4.79 -0.63 -16.87
N ASP A 370 -5.46 -1.17 -17.88
CA ASP A 370 -6.36 -2.32 -17.68
C ASP A 370 -5.62 -3.54 -17.14
N SER A 371 -4.40 -3.82 -17.63
CA SER A 371 -3.56 -4.88 -17.09
C SER A 371 -3.05 -4.54 -15.68
N PHE A 372 -2.65 -3.29 -15.42
CA PHE A 372 -2.22 -2.88 -14.08
C PHE A 372 -3.35 -3.02 -13.05
N PHE A 373 -4.53 -2.55 -13.39
CA PHE A 373 -5.71 -2.66 -12.55
C PHE A 373 -6.15 -4.12 -12.41
N GLY A 374 -6.20 -4.86 -13.52
CA GLY A 374 -6.54 -6.28 -13.57
C GLY A 374 -5.62 -7.13 -12.70
N ASN A 375 -4.32 -6.97 -12.83
CA ASN A 375 -3.32 -7.70 -12.03
C ASN A 375 -3.53 -7.48 -10.52
N THR A 376 -3.85 -6.24 -10.10
CA THR A 376 -4.16 -5.94 -8.68
C THR A 376 -5.49 -6.56 -8.26
N MET A 377 -6.53 -6.48 -9.08
CA MET A 377 -7.83 -7.08 -8.77
C MET A 377 -7.75 -8.59 -8.64
N PHE A 378 -7.05 -9.26 -9.56
CA PHE A 378 -6.87 -10.70 -9.51
C PHE A 378 -5.94 -11.16 -8.38
N HIS A 379 -4.98 -10.33 -7.94
CA HIS A 379 -4.23 -10.55 -6.70
C HIS A 379 -5.19 -10.72 -5.50
N GLU A 380 -6.12 -9.77 -5.33
CA GLU A 380 -7.09 -9.81 -4.22
C GLU A 380 -8.01 -11.05 -4.29
N VAL A 381 -8.43 -11.42 -5.50
CA VAL A 381 -9.22 -12.64 -5.71
C VAL A 381 -8.40 -13.89 -5.41
N ALA A 382 -7.13 -13.92 -5.83
CA ALA A 382 -6.23 -15.05 -5.69
C ALA A 382 -5.83 -15.36 -4.23
N HIS A 383 -6.02 -14.42 -3.29
CA HIS A 383 -5.95 -14.74 -1.86
C HIS A 383 -6.94 -15.85 -1.47
N GLY A 384 -8.06 -15.98 -2.18
CA GLY A 384 -9.03 -17.06 -2.00
C GLY A 384 -8.54 -18.44 -2.49
N LEU A 385 -7.61 -18.48 -3.45
CA LEU A 385 -7.11 -19.72 -4.07
C LEU A 385 -5.98 -20.38 -3.26
N GLY A 386 -5.67 -21.60 -3.65
CA GLY A 386 -4.59 -22.40 -3.09
C GLY A 386 -4.96 -23.09 -1.79
N ILE A 387 -3.94 -23.51 -1.03
CA ILE A 387 -4.06 -24.29 0.20
C ILE A 387 -3.93 -23.37 1.43
N LYS A 388 -4.73 -23.63 2.45
CA LYS A 388 -4.76 -22.87 3.72
C LYS A 388 -4.24 -23.67 4.91
N ASN A 389 -4.38 -25.00 4.83
CA ASN A 389 -3.93 -25.93 5.87
C ASN A 389 -2.81 -26.80 5.32
N VAL A 390 -1.83 -27.16 6.16
CA VAL A 390 -0.75 -28.07 5.76
C VAL A 390 -1.27 -29.48 5.56
N LEU A 391 -0.71 -30.23 4.61
CA LEU A 391 -1.17 -31.56 4.21
C LEU A 391 -1.05 -32.61 5.31
N ASP A 392 -0.11 -32.44 6.23
CA ASP A 392 0.07 -33.35 7.37
C ASP A 392 -0.99 -33.19 8.47
N GLY A 393 -1.90 -32.22 8.35
CA GLY A 393 -2.99 -31.92 9.28
C GLY A 393 -2.56 -31.19 10.56
N ASN A 394 -1.34 -30.70 10.66
CA ASN A 394 -0.79 -30.05 11.86
C ASN A 394 -1.06 -28.53 11.92
N GLY A 395 -2.14 -28.05 11.33
CA GLY A 395 -2.58 -26.66 11.43
C GLY A 395 -2.56 -25.90 10.10
N THR A 396 -2.51 -24.58 10.21
CA THR A 396 -2.55 -23.70 9.04
C THR A 396 -1.15 -23.46 8.45
N VAL A 397 -1.09 -23.15 7.16
CA VAL A 397 0.11 -22.68 6.47
C VAL A 397 0.79 -21.55 7.25
N ARG A 398 0.01 -20.60 7.78
CA ARG A 398 0.54 -19.48 8.57
C ARG A 398 1.25 -19.93 9.85
N GLN A 399 0.69 -20.92 10.54
CA GLN A 399 1.29 -21.48 11.76
C GLN A 399 2.58 -22.24 11.45
N ALA A 400 2.62 -22.99 10.36
CA ALA A 400 3.80 -23.75 9.95
C ALA A 400 4.94 -22.86 9.47
N LEU A 401 4.65 -21.85 8.64
CA LEU A 401 5.66 -21.01 7.96
C LEU A 401 6.09 -19.77 8.76
N LYS A 402 5.37 -19.43 9.85
CA LYS A 402 5.71 -18.33 10.77
C LYS A 402 5.98 -16.99 10.06
N GLU A 403 7.16 -16.38 10.26
CA GLU A 403 7.56 -15.10 9.66
C GLU A 403 7.67 -15.11 8.13
N HIS A 404 7.77 -16.27 7.51
CA HIS A 404 7.79 -16.41 6.04
C HIS A 404 6.38 -16.45 5.43
N ALA A 405 5.36 -16.74 6.22
CA ALA A 405 4.00 -16.98 5.74
C ALA A 405 3.45 -15.78 4.94
N SER A 406 3.61 -14.56 5.45
CA SER A 406 3.08 -13.36 4.79
C SER A 406 3.74 -13.12 3.43
N ALA A 407 5.05 -13.27 3.31
CA ALA A 407 5.73 -13.07 2.02
C ALA A 407 5.34 -14.12 0.98
N LEU A 408 5.14 -15.39 1.40
CA LEU A 408 4.65 -16.44 0.50
C LEU A 408 3.18 -16.23 0.13
N GLU A 409 2.34 -15.77 1.05
CA GLU A 409 0.92 -15.49 0.77
C GLU A 409 0.77 -14.36 -0.26
N GLU A 410 1.51 -13.25 -0.10
CA GLU A 410 1.55 -12.18 -1.08
C GLU A 410 2.14 -12.66 -2.43
N GLY A 411 3.18 -13.48 -2.38
CA GLY A 411 3.77 -14.12 -3.57
C GLY A 411 2.78 -15.03 -4.29
N LYS A 412 2.03 -15.84 -3.54
CA LYS A 412 0.95 -16.69 -4.06
C LYS A 412 -0.15 -15.85 -4.70
N ALA A 413 -0.64 -14.82 -4.02
CA ALA A 413 -1.72 -13.98 -4.52
C ALA A 413 -1.35 -13.31 -5.84
N ASP A 414 -0.16 -12.75 -5.94
CA ASP A 414 0.31 -12.12 -7.18
C ASP A 414 0.47 -13.13 -8.33
N ILE A 415 1.09 -14.29 -8.07
CA ILE A 415 1.37 -15.26 -9.14
C ILE A 415 0.11 -16.01 -9.57
N LEU A 416 -0.77 -16.36 -8.64
CA LEU A 416 -2.06 -16.98 -8.96
C LEU A 416 -3.02 -15.97 -9.61
N GLY A 417 -2.93 -14.68 -9.26
CA GLY A 417 -3.66 -13.62 -9.96
C GLY A 417 -3.29 -13.58 -11.43
N LEU A 418 -1.99 -13.64 -11.74
CA LEU A 418 -1.51 -13.67 -13.13
C LEU A 418 -1.89 -14.98 -13.85
N TYR A 419 -1.83 -16.13 -13.16
CA TYR A 419 -2.34 -17.41 -13.64
C TYR A 419 -3.84 -17.34 -13.96
N MET A 420 -4.65 -16.69 -13.10
CA MET A 420 -6.09 -16.49 -13.36
C MET A 420 -6.34 -15.69 -14.63
N VAL A 421 -5.61 -14.58 -14.84
CA VAL A 421 -5.72 -13.76 -16.06
C VAL A 421 -5.49 -14.63 -17.30
N GLN A 422 -4.42 -15.43 -17.31
CA GLN A 422 -4.12 -16.36 -18.40
C GLN A 422 -5.29 -17.34 -18.64
N LYS A 423 -5.75 -18.03 -17.61
CA LYS A 423 -6.83 -19.02 -17.75
C LYS A 423 -8.17 -18.40 -18.16
N LEU A 424 -8.50 -17.21 -17.67
CA LEU A 424 -9.71 -16.49 -18.08
C LEU A 424 -9.63 -15.99 -19.54
N ARG A 425 -8.42 -15.66 -20.04
CA ARG A 425 -8.20 -15.41 -21.49
C ARG A 425 -8.40 -16.67 -22.32
N ASP A 426 -7.85 -17.81 -21.89
CA ASP A 426 -8.04 -19.10 -22.56
C ASP A 426 -9.52 -19.51 -22.65
N LEU A 427 -10.31 -19.15 -21.63
CA LEU A 427 -11.76 -19.37 -21.59
C LEU A 427 -12.55 -18.33 -22.40
N GLY A 428 -11.91 -17.26 -22.90
CA GLY A 428 -12.55 -16.18 -23.63
C GLY A 428 -13.34 -15.18 -22.74
N GLU A 429 -13.13 -15.23 -21.42
CA GLU A 429 -13.78 -14.33 -20.44
C GLU A 429 -13.10 -12.97 -20.34
N ILE A 430 -11.81 -12.90 -20.69
CA ILE A 430 -11.06 -11.66 -20.88
C ILE A 430 -10.70 -11.57 -22.36
N SER A 431 -11.37 -10.68 -23.08
CA SER A 431 -11.21 -10.49 -24.53
C SER A 431 -10.43 -9.24 -24.91
N GLU A 432 -10.33 -8.26 -23.99
CA GLU A 432 -9.64 -7.00 -24.21
C GLU A 432 -8.13 -7.16 -23.97
N GLY A 433 -7.31 -6.51 -24.80
CA GLY A 433 -5.85 -6.54 -24.70
C GLY A 433 -5.25 -7.91 -25.04
N GLU A 434 -3.99 -8.06 -24.74
CA GLU A 434 -3.19 -9.27 -25.01
C GLU A 434 -2.52 -9.77 -23.72
N LEU A 435 -2.17 -11.06 -23.65
CA LEU A 435 -1.42 -11.63 -22.52
C LEU A 435 -0.05 -10.92 -22.33
N MET A 436 0.54 -10.42 -23.40
CA MET A 436 1.75 -9.62 -23.36
C MET A 436 1.55 -8.32 -22.57
N ASP A 437 0.37 -7.69 -22.66
CA ASP A 437 0.05 -6.48 -21.87
C ASP A 437 0.10 -6.80 -20.38
N ASP A 438 -0.46 -7.93 -19.97
CA ASP A 438 -0.51 -8.35 -18.57
C ASP A 438 0.89 -8.62 -18.02
N TYR A 439 1.74 -9.34 -18.78
CA TYR A 439 3.08 -9.71 -18.32
C TYR A 439 4.06 -8.55 -18.32
N VAL A 440 4.05 -7.70 -19.36
CA VAL A 440 4.95 -6.54 -19.42
C VAL A 440 4.57 -5.50 -18.37
N THR A 441 3.27 -5.26 -18.15
CA THR A 441 2.77 -4.39 -17.09
C THR A 441 3.10 -4.95 -15.70
N PHE A 442 2.96 -6.27 -15.50
CA PHE A 442 3.33 -6.93 -14.25
C PHE A 442 4.82 -6.76 -13.94
N MET A 443 5.70 -6.97 -14.94
CA MET A 443 7.14 -6.77 -14.80
C MET A 443 7.49 -5.33 -14.39
N ALA A 444 6.85 -4.33 -14.99
CA ALA A 444 7.01 -2.92 -14.61
C ALA A 444 6.51 -2.68 -13.17
N GLY A 445 5.45 -3.37 -12.75
CA GLY A 445 4.91 -3.36 -11.38
C GLY A 445 5.91 -3.84 -10.34
N ILE A 446 6.72 -4.85 -10.66
CA ILE A 446 7.80 -5.32 -9.77
C ILE A 446 8.77 -4.18 -9.46
N PHE A 447 9.28 -3.46 -10.48
CA PHE A 447 10.20 -2.33 -10.27
C PHE A 447 9.58 -1.23 -9.42
N ARG A 448 8.30 -0.91 -9.63
CA ARG A 448 7.57 0.05 -8.81
C ARG A 448 7.55 -0.37 -7.34
N SER A 449 7.34 -1.65 -7.05
CA SER A 449 7.21 -2.17 -5.69
C SER A 449 8.56 -2.22 -4.96
N VAL A 450 9.61 -2.74 -5.62
CA VAL A 450 10.91 -2.98 -4.96
C VAL A 450 11.79 -1.73 -4.84
N ARG A 451 11.42 -0.60 -5.45
CA ARG A 451 12.15 0.67 -5.28
C ARG A 451 12.19 1.17 -3.82
N PHE A 452 11.32 0.64 -2.96
CA PHE A 452 11.29 0.91 -1.51
C PHE A 452 11.99 -0.18 -0.69
N GLY A 453 12.71 -1.11 -1.34
CA GLY A 453 13.40 -2.23 -0.72
C GLY A 453 12.53 -3.49 -0.59
N ALA A 454 13.14 -4.56 -0.08
CA ALA A 454 12.54 -5.90 0.05
C ALA A 454 12.25 -6.30 1.51
N SER A 455 12.18 -5.35 2.44
CA SER A 455 11.95 -5.65 3.87
C SER A 455 10.50 -6.03 4.19
N SER A 456 9.53 -5.45 3.45
CA SER A 456 8.10 -5.77 3.61
C SER A 456 7.74 -7.12 2.97
N ALA A 457 6.58 -7.69 3.34
CA ALA A 457 6.05 -8.92 2.74
C ALA A 457 5.90 -8.78 1.21
N HIS A 458 5.26 -7.71 0.74
CA HIS A 458 5.14 -7.41 -0.68
C HIS A 458 6.49 -7.18 -1.37
N GLY A 459 7.42 -6.44 -0.76
CA GLY A 459 8.74 -6.22 -1.32
C GLY A 459 9.50 -7.54 -1.51
N ARG A 460 9.45 -8.42 -0.51
CA ARG A 460 10.08 -9.74 -0.55
C ARG A 460 9.43 -10.65 -1.58
N ALA A 461 8.11 -10.68 -1.66
CA ALA A 461 7.36 -11.41 -2.67
C ALA A 461 7.73 -10.96 -4.10
N ASN A 462 7.85 -9.65 -4.32
CA ASN A 462 8.30 -9.10 -5.61
C ASN A 462 9.71 -9.53 -5.97
N MET A 463 10.63 -9.59 -5.00
CA MET A 463 11.99 -10.07 -5.23
C MET A 463 12.05 -11.55 -5.57
N ILE A 464 11.25 -12.37 -4.89
CA ILE A 464 11.14 -13.81 -5.20
C ILE A 464 10.74 -13.98 -6.67
N ARG A 465 9.71 -13.28 -7.14
CA ARG A 465 9.26 -13.34 -8.53
C ARG A 465 10.31 -12.84 -9.50
N PHE A 466 10.92 -11.70 -9.24
CA PHE A 466 11.96 -11.13 -10.09
C PHE A 466 13.12 -12.11 -10.30
N ASN A 467 13.67 -12.63 -9.22
CA ASN A 467 14.83 -13.53 -9.28
C ASN A 467 14.47 -14.89 -9.88
N PHE A 468 13.31 -15.45 -9.56
CA PHE A 468 12.82 -16.70 -10.16
C PHE A 468 12.61 -16.55 -11.67
N PHE A 469 11.95 -15.48 -12.12
CA PHE A 469 11.73 -15.21 -13.54
C PHE A 469 13.04 -14.93 -14.29
N SER A 470 14.00 -14.27 -13.63
CA SER A 470 15.34 -14.07 -14.18
C SER A 470 16.07 -15.40 -14.39
N GLU A 471 16.06 -16.29 -13.40
CA GLU A 471 16.66 -17.62 -13.47
C GLU A 471 16.01 -18.49 -14.55
N ALA A 472 14.68 -18.43 -14.67
CA ALA A 472 13.91 -19.12 -15.70
C ALA A 472 14.11 -18.55 -17.12
N GLY A 473 14.74 -17.37 -17.26
CA GLY A 473 14.87 -16.69 -18.55
C GLY A 473 13.57 -16.07 -19.07
N ALA A 474 12.60 -15.83 -18.20
CA ALA A 474 11.29 -15.23 -18.54
C ALA A 474 11.40 -13.79 -19.05
N PHE A 475 12.51 -13.15 -18.73
CA PHE A 475 12.90 -11.85 -19.27
C PHE A 475 14.41 -11.79 -19.48
N SER A 476 14.86 -10.88 -20.33
CA SER A 476 16.25 -10.55 -20.54
C SER A 476 16.50 -9.08 -20.28
N ARG A 477 17.74 -8.73 -19.92
CA ARG A 477 18.21 -7.36 -19.80
C ARG A 477 19.24 -7.07 -20.88
N ASP A 478 19.03 -6.02 -21.63
CA ASP A 478 19.99 -5.54 -22.63
C ASP A 478 21.11 -4.75 -21.93
N GLU A 479 22.36 -5.22 -22.06
CA GLU A 479 23.49 -4.64 -21.35
C GLU A 479 23.86 -3.21 -21.84
N ALA A 480 23.55 -2.88 -23.08
CA ALA A 480 23.88 -1.58 -23.65
C ALA A 480 22.89 -0.50 -23.20
N THR A 481 21.63 -0.83 -23.04
CA THR A 481 20.54 0.10 -22.68
C THR A 481 20.07 -0.03 -21.24
N GLY A 482 20.37 -1.15 -20.58
CA GLY A 482 19.87 -1.50 -19.25
C GLY A 482 18.36 -1.70 -19.22
N LYS A 483 17.74 -2.07 -20.35
CA LYS A 483 16.29 -2.27 -20.45
C LYS A 483 15.92 -3.73 -20.43
N TYR A 484 14.77 -4.01 -19.84
CA TYR A 484 14.24 -5.35 -19.66
C TYR A 484 13.23 -5.69 -20.76
N ARG A 485 13.27 -6.93 -21.21
CA ARG A 485 12.39 -7.48 -22.24
C ARG A 485 11.79 -8.79 -21.76
N VAL A 486 10.47 -8.88 -21.76
CA VAL A 486 9.71 -10.10 -21.43
C VAL A 486 9.71 -11.05 -22.62
N ASP A 487 9.95 -12.33 -22.36
CA ASP A 487 9.72 -13.45 -23.31
C ASP A 487 8.40 -14.13 -22.90
N VAL A 488 7.32 -13.85 -23.62
CA VAL A 488 5.96 -14.27 -23.24
C VAL A 488 5.83 -15.78 -23.04
N PRO A 489 6.27 -16.66 -23.97
CA PRO A 489 6.18 -18.12 -23.78
C PRO A 489 6.95 -18.64 -22.57
N VAL A 490 8.13 -18.06 -22.28
CA VAL A 490 8.93 -18.46 -21.13
C VAL A 490 8.34 -17.90 -19.84
N PHE A 491 7.80 -16.67 -19.89
CA PHE A 491 7.14 -16.05 -18.74
C PHE A 491 5.90 -16.85 -18.30
N GLU A 492 5.10 -17.31 -19.25
CA GLU A 492 3.94 -18.19 -19.00
C GLU A 492 4.34 -19.46 -18.26
N GLN A 493 5.40 -20.14 -18.72
CA GLN A 493 5.91 -21.34 -18.06
C GLN A 493 6.47 -21.04 -16.66
N ALA A 494 7.11 -19.91 -16.49
CA ALA A 494 7.64 -19.47 -15.19
C ALA A 494 6.51 -19.13 -14.20
N VAL A 495 5.39 -18.55 -14.65
CA VAL A 495 4.18 -18.34 -13.85
C VAL A 495 3.63 -19.67 -13.34
N GLU A 496 3.48 -20.68 -14.20
CA GLU A 496 3.00 -22.02 -13.80
C GLU A 496 3.97 -22.71 -12.83
N SER A 497 5.28 -22.61 -13.10
CA SER A 497 6.30 -23.25 -12.25
C SER A 497 6.35 -22.60 -10.85
N LEU A 498 6.38 -21.27 -10.78
CA LEU A 498 6.41 -20.57 -9.50
C LEU A 498 5.10 -20.77 -8.71
N SER A 499 3.95 -20.82 -9.40
CA SER A 499 2.66 -21.14 -8.77
C SER A 499 2.71 -22.51 -8.10
N ARG A 500 3.24 -23.52 -8.80
CA ARG A 500 3.43 -24.87 -8.26
C ARG A 500 4.36 -24.87 -7.05
N ASP A 501 5.52 -24.26 -7.18
CA ASP A 501 6.54 -24.29 -6.14
C ASP A 501 6.05 -23.61 -4.85
N ILE A 502 5.38 -22.46 -4.96
CA ILE A 502 4.80 -21.78 -3.78
C ILE A 502 3.69 -22.63 -3.13
N LEU A 503 2.77 -23.20 -3.93
CA LEU A 503 1.69 -24.02 -3.40
C LEU A 503 2.19 -25.29 -2.71
N MET A 504 3.23 -25.93 -3.26
CA MET A 504 3.86 -27.09 -2.62
C MET A 504 4.54 -26.70 -1.31
N LEU A 505 5.34 -25.62 -1.30
CA LEU A 505 5.97 -25.11 -0.08
C LEU A 505 4.95 -24.77 1.02
N GLN A 506 3.80 -24.22 0.65
CA GLN A 506 2.71 -23.93 1.58
C GLN A 506 2.04 -25.21 2.09
N GLY A 507 1.73 -26.14 1.19
CA GLY A 507 1.05 -27.38 1.55
C GLY A 507 1.91 -28.34 2.37
N ASP A 508 3.20 -28.44 2.05
CA ASP A 508 4.15 -29.24 2.83
C ASP A 508 4.42 -28.65 4.22
N GLY A 509 4.27 -27.33 4.38
CA GLY A 509 4.51 -26.65 5.65
C GLY A 509 5.96 -26.73 6.13
N ASP A 510 6.92 -27.03 5.22
CA ASP A 510 8.33 -27.18 5.53
C ASP A 510 9.00 -25.82 5.73
N TYR A 511 9.13 -25.41 6.98
CA TYR A 511 9.73 -24.13 7.34
C TYR A 511 11.16 -23.96 6.81
N ASP A 512 11.99 -25.01 6.87
CA ASP A 512 13.39 -24.93 6.46
C ASP A 512 13.53 -24.81 4.93
N ALA A 513 12.70 -25.53 4.18
CA ALA A 513 12.61 -25.40 2.73
C ALA A 513 12.15 -23.98 2.31
N VAL A 514 11.15 -23.44 3.00
CA VAL A 514 10.67 -22.07 2.75
C VAL A 514 11.73 -21.03 3.11
N ALA A 515 12.43 -21.18 4.24
CA ALA A 515 13.51 -20.28 4.62
C ALA A 515 14.63 -20.29 3.57
N ALA A 516 15.00 -21.46 3.04
CA ALA A 516 15.99 -21.60 1.97
C ALA A 516 15.51 -20.93 0.67
N PHE A 517 14.24 -21.12 0.27
CA PHE A 517 13.64 -20.52 -0.91
C PHE A 517 13.63 -18.98 -0.81
N VAL A 518 13.21 -18.45 0.33
CA VAL A 518 13.19 -17.00 0.58
C VAL A 518 14.63 -16.43 0.62
N ALA A 519 15.58 -17.16 1.19
CA ALA A 519 16.99 -16.74 1.20
C ALA A 519 17.60 -16.71 -0.21
N GLN A 520 17.20 -17.65 -1.08
CA GLN A 520 17.69 -17.73 -2.45
C GLN A 520 17.11 -16.59 -3.31
N TYR A 521 15.79 -16.35 -3.25
CA TYR A 521 15.10 -15.48 -4.19
C TYR A 521 14.68 -14.13 -3.60
N GLY A 522 14.63 -13.94 -2.30
CA GLY A 522 14.04 -12.78 -1.63
C GLY A 522 14.93 -11.54 -1.52
N ASN A 523 16.05 -11.46 -2.25
CA ASN A 523 17.07 -10.42 -2.09
C ASN A 523 17.19 -9.53 -3.35
N VAL A 524 17.53 -8.26 -3.15
CA VAL A 524 17.87 -7.33 -4.23
C VAL A 524 19.32 -7.61 -4.67
N GLY A 525 19.49 -8.04 -5.92
CA GLY A 525 20.82 -8.24 -6.51
C GLY A 525 21.47 -6.90 -6.92
N GLU A 526 22.81 -6.90 -7.05
CA GLU A 526 23.59 -5.70 -7.38
C GLU A 526 23.13 -5.02 -8.68
N GLN A 527 22.83 -5.80 -9.72
CA GLN A 527 22.37 -5.27 -11.00
C GLN A 527 21.01 -4.58 -10.88
N LEU A 528 20.07 -5.21 -10.18
CA LEU A 528 18.76 -4.59 -9.94
C LEU A 528 18.90 -3.33 -9.10
N GLN A 529 19.76 -3.33 -8.07
CA GLN A 529 20.01 -2.15 -7.25
C GLN A 529 20.51 -0.97 -8.12
N ALA A 530 21.45 -1.22 -9.03
CA ALA A 530 21.94 -0.19 -9.95
C ALA A 530 20.81 0.37 -10.86
N ASP A 531 19.86 -0.45 -11.29
CA ASP A 531 18.71 -0.01 -12.07
C ASP A 531 17.70 0.77 -11.22
N LEU A 532 17.50 0.40 -9.95
CA LEU A 532 16.68 1.16 -9.01
C LEU A 532 17.31 2.53 -8.66
N ASP A 533 18.64 2.59 -8.53
CA ASP A 533 19.38 3.85 -8.35
C ASP A 533 19.20 4.78 -9.56
N ARG A 534 19.12 4.22 -10.78
CA ARG A 534 18.81 4.98 -11.99
C ARG A 534 17.40 5.57 -11.96
N LEU A 535 16.39 4.82 -11.47
CA LEU A 535 15.04 5.34 -11.26
C LEU A 535 15.01 6.49 -10.24
N ALA A 536 15.80 6.37 -9.17
CA ALA A 536 15.93 7.44 -8.17
C ALA A 536 16.54 8.71 -8.80
N ALA A 537 17.55 8.56 -9.67
CA ALA A 537 18.18 9.66 -10.38
C ALA A 537 17.24 10.32 -11.43
N ALA A 538 16.28 9.57 -11.97
CA ALA A 538 15.29 10.08 -12.93
C ALA A 538 14.18 10.93 -12.28
N ALA A 539 14.23 11.14 -10.96
CA ALA A 539 13.26 11.95 -10.19
C ALA A 539 11.79 11.52 -10.39
N ILE A 540 11.55 10.23 -10.61
CA ILE A 540 10.20 9.68 -10.71
C ILE A 540 9.51 9.82 -9.34
N PRO A 541 8.28 10.35 -9.28
CA PRO A 541 7.57 10.52 -8.01
C PRO A 541 7.51 9.24 -7.18
N VAL A 542 7.60 9.39 -5.87
CA VAL A 542 7.47 8.25 -4.93
C VAL A 542 6.00 7.91 -4.73
N ASP A 543 5.16 8.94 -4.57
CA ASP A 543 3.72 8.79 -4.47
C ASP A 543 2.98 10.01 -5.02
N ILE A 544 1.66 10.03 -4.88
CA ILE A 544 0.78 11.10 -5.34
C ILE A 544 0.15 11.85 -4.16
N VAL A 545 -0.31 13.07 -4.41
CA VAL A 545 -1.19 13.83 -3.51
C VAL A 545 -2.37 14.37 -4.28
N TYR A 546 -3.52 14.44 -3.61
CA TYR A 546 -4.76 14.83 -4.25
C TYR A 546 -5.00 16.33 -4.20
N GLN A 547 -5.39 16.89 -5.34
CA GLN A 547 -6.15 18.12 -5.43
C GLN A 547 -7.62 17.72 -5.50
N GLN A 548 -8.36 17.98 -4.43
CA GLN A 548 -9.71 17.46 -4.24
C GLN A 548 -10.62 18.51 -3.60
N GLY A 549 -11.91 18.25 -3.58
CA GLY A 549 -12.92 19.11 -2.95
C GLY A 549 -13.95 19.64 -3.93
N LYS A 550 -14.92 20.38 -3.41
CA LYS A 550 -16.08 20.87 -4.15
C LYS A 550 -15.71 21.69 -5.39
N GLU A 551 -14.69 22.56 -5.27
CA GLU A 551 -14.25 23.40 -6.38
C GLU A 551 -13.67 22.58 -7.54
N VAL A 552 -12.94 21.48 -7.23
CA VAL A 552 -12.40 20.58 -8.26
C VAL A 552 -13.52 19.83 -8.98
N LEU A 553 -14.58 19.50 -8.25
CA LEU A 553 -15.74 18.75 -8.75
C LEU A 553 -16.78 19.63 -9.43
N GLY A 554 -16.76 20.94 -9.18
CA GLY A 554 -17.78 21.88 -9.65
C GLY A 554 -19.13 21.77 -8.89
N LEU A 555 -19.05 21.45 -7.58
CA LEU A 555 -20.17 21.35 -6.65
C LEU A 555 -20.35 22.63 -5.85
#